data_07a48c6b13da6774585befc7e774fc49
#
_entry.id   07a48c6b13da6774585befc7e774fc49
#
_cell.length_a   1.000
_cell.length_b   1.000
_cell.length_c   1.000
_cell.angle_alpha   90.00
_cell.angle_beta   90.00
_cell.angle_gamma   90.00
#
_symmetry.space_group_name_H-M   'P 1'
#
loop_
_entity.id
_entity.type
_entity.pdbx_description
1 polymer ?
#
loop_
_entity_poly.entity_id
_entity_poly.type
_entity_poly.pdbx_seq_one_letter_code
_entity_poly.pdbx_strand_id
1 'polypeptide(L)'
;MPNRKKVVLATRNQGKVKEFNRLFAEAGWEGISLAEFDGVPEVVEDKDTFEGNALKKAIEISTYLNMPALGDDSGLEVDALEGRPGVYSARFAGEDATDEQNWRKLLKELEEVSTQERTARFRCTLALVIPGEEPIVSTGACEGVIAREPKGTNGFGYDPVFYIPSMDKMMAELMPEEKNQISHRARAMQQLLEIIK
;
A
#
# COMPACT_ATOMS: atom_id res chain seq x y z
N MET A 1 12.43 -28.25 -5.48
CA MET A 1 11.83 -27.11 -4.76
C MET A 1 10.34 -27.09 -5.07
N PRO A 2 9.45 -26.88 -4.12
CA PRO A 2 8.03 -26.80 -4.43
C PRO A 2 7.80 -25.67 -5.45
N ASN A 3 6.98 -25.95 -6.45
CA ASN A 3 6.66 -25.00 -7.50
C ASN A 3 5.84 -23.86 -6.86
N ARG A 4 6.45 -22.70 -6.63
CA ARG A 4 5.74 -21.54 -6.07
C ARG A 4 4.71 -21.03 -7.06
N LYS A 5 3.53 -20.70 -6.58
CA LYS A 5 2.51 -20.03 -7.40
C LYS A 5 3.01 -18.63 -7.75
N LYS A 6 2.98 -18.28 -9.02
CA LYS A 6 3.47 -16.98 -9.51
C LYS A 6 2.31 -16.00 -9.67
N VAL A 7 2.52 -14.77 -9.23
CA VAL A 7 1.57 -13.67 -9.39
C VAL A 7 2.31 -12.39 -9.81
N VAL A 8 1.80 -11.69 -10.79
CA VAL A 8 2.35 -10.40 -11.23
C VAL A 8 1.89 -9.32 -10.24
N LEU A 9 2.82 -8.59 -9.68
CA LEU A 9 2.54 -7.43 -8.84
C LEU A 9 2.27 -6.22 -9.74
N ALA A 10 1.01 -5.77 -9.81
CA ALA A 10 0.58 -4.67 -10.68
C ALA A 10 1.03 -3.30 -10.15
N THR A 11 2.32 -3.18 -9.84
CA THR A 11 2.95 -1.96 -9.33
C THR A 11 4.38 -1.84 -9.80
N ARG A 12 4.84 -0.60 -10.00
CA ARG A 12 6.25 -0.25 -10.27
C ARG A 12 6.94 0.30 -9.01
N ASN A 13 6.21 0.47 -7.91
CA ASN A 13 6.77 0.96 -6.65
C ASN A 13 7.63 -0.12 -5.99
N GLN A 14 8.95 0.08 -5.97
CA GLN A 14 9.90 -0.89 -5.45
C GLN A 14 9.76 -1.15 -3.94
N GLY A 15 9.30 -0.17 -3.19
CA GLY A 15 8.99 -0.35 -1.77
C GLY A 15 7.85 -1.36 -1.57
N LYS A 16 6.77 -1.23 -2.32
CA LYS A 16 5.66 -2.17 -2.33
C LYS A 16 6.09 -3.57 -2.80
N VAL A 17 6.87 -3.65 -3.87
CA VAL A 17 7.38 -4.94 -4.39
C VAL A 17 8.17 -5.69 -3.32
N LYS A 18 9.05 -5.00 -2.59
CA LYS A 18 9.83 -5.60 -1.50
C LYS A 18 8.95 -6.10 -0.36
N GLU A 19 7.95 -5.30 0.06
CA GLU A 19 7.02 -5.69 1.12
C GLU A 19 6.19 -6.92 0.70
N PHE A 20 5.60 -6.93 -0.50
CA PHE A 20 4.83 -8.06 -0.99
C PHE A 20 5.64 -9.34 -1.10
N ASN A 21 6.87 -9.27 -1.63
CA ASN A 21 7.71 -10.44 -1.75
C ASN A 21 8.09 -11.07 -0.41
N ARG A 22 8.27 -10.25 0.65
CA ARG A 22 8.47 -10.76 2.01
C ARG A 22 7.23 -11.49 2.52
N LEU A 23 6.04 -10.92 2.33
CA LEU A 23 4.77 -11.52 2.76
C LEU A 23 4.46 -12.81 1.98
N PHE A 24 4.75 -12.85 0.68
CA PHE A 24 4.57 -14.03 -0.15
C PHE A 24 5.54 -15.17 0.16
N ALA A 25 6.75 -14.86 0.62
CA ALA A 25 7.75 -15.88 0.90
C ALA A 25 7.28 -16.92 1.92
N GLU A 26 6.49 -16.49 2.90
CA GLU A 26 5.91 -17.36 3.93
C GLU A 26 4.71 -18.18 3.42
N ALA A 27 4.05 -17.72 2.36
CA ALA A 27 2.82 -18.31 1.83
C ALA A 27 3.04 -19.26 0.63
N GLY A 28 4.29 -19.45 0.19
CA GLY A 28 4.58 -20.30 -0.97
C GLY A 28 4.24 -19.68 -2.31
N TRP A 29 4.08 -18.35 -2.35
CA TRP A 29 3.88 -17.57 -3.56
C TRP A 29 5.16 -16.83 -3.96
N GLU A 30 5.21 -16.41 -5.22
CA GLU A 30 6.30 -15.59 -5.77
C GLU A 30 5.69 -14.41 -6.53
N GLY A 31 5.97 -13.20 -6.06
CA GLY A 31 5.57 -11.98 -6.74
C GLY A 31 6.59 -11.60 -7.83
N ILE A 32 6.11 -11.42 -9.05
CA ILE A 32 6.90 -10.97 -10.19
C ILE A 32 6.64 -9.49 -10.40
N SER A 33 7.70 -8.69 -10.40
CA SER A 33 7.58 -7.23 -10.63
C SER A 33 7.14 -6.92 -12.06
N LEU A 34 6.32 -5.87 -12.24
CA LEU A 34 6.02 -5.34 -13.59
C LEU A 34 7.27 -4.91 -14.35
N ALA A 35 8.35 -4.57 -13.65
CA ALA A 35 9.62 -4.21 -14.28
C ALA A 35 10.29 -5.37 -15.06
N GLU A 36 9.84 -6.61 -14.84
CA GLU A 36 10.32 -7.79 -15.57
C GLU A 36 9.63 -8.00 -16.94
N PHE A 37 8.63 -7.18 -17.24
CA PHE A 37 7.87 -7.26 -18.49
C PHE A 37 8.04 -5.99 -19.31
N ASP A 38 8.45 -6.14 -20.56
CA ASP A 38 8.55 -5.03 -21.51
C ASP A 38 7.19 -4.68 -22.11
N GLY A 39 6.97 -3.39 -22.34
CA GLY A 39 5.80 -2.90 -23.10
C GLY A 39 4.48 -2.96 -22.36
N VAL A 40 4.46 -3.27 -21.07
CA VAL A 40 3.22 -3.24 -20.27
C VAL A 40 2.74 -1.80 -20.11
N PRO A 41 1.50 -1.48 -20.54
CA PRO A 41 0.97 -0.14 -20.41
C PRO A 41 0.79 0.26 -18.93
N GLU A 42 0.92 1.54 -18.66
CA GLU A 42 0.61 2.11 -17.36
C GLU A 42 -0.90 2.09 -17.14
N VAL A 43 -1.33 1.60 -16.00
CA VAL A 43 -2.74 1.62 -15.60
C VAL A 43 -3.04 2.94 -14.90
N VAL A 44 -3.98 3.70 -15.44
CA VAL A 44 -4.41 4.97 -14.86
C VAL A 44 -5.32 4.71 -13.65
N GLU A 45 -4.92 5.21 -12.49
CA GLU A 45 -5.70 5.15 -11.25
C GLU A 45 -6.72 6.30 -11.21
N ASP A 46 -7.85 6.10 -11.88
CA ASP A 46 -8.92 7.10 -12.06
C ASP A 46 -10.20 6.80 -11.27
N LYS A 47 -10.14 5.86 -10.33
CA LYS A 47 -11.28 5.50 -9.48
C LYS A 47 -11.25 6.29 -8.17
N ASP A 48 -12.44 6.49 -7.61
CA ASP A 48 -12.63 7.25 -6.37
C ASP A 48 -12.40 6.42 -5.11
N THR A 49 -12.17 5.11 -5.25
CA THR A 49 -11.97 4.17 -4.14
C THR A 49 -10.70 3.35 -4.31
N PHE A 50 -10.12 2.93 -3.20
CA PHE A 50 -8.99 1.98 -3.19
C PHE A 50 -9.33 0.67 -3.89
N GLU A 51 -10.52 0.13 -3.63
CA GLU A 51 -11.00 -1.10 -4.28
C GLU A 51 -11.10 -0.93 -5.80
N GLY A 52 -11.68 0.15 -6.27
CA GLY A 52 -11.81 0.45 -7.70
C GLY A 52 -10.47 0.51 -8.41
N ASN A 53 -9.48 1.18 -7.82
CA ASN A 53 -8.13 1.26 -8.37
C ASN A 53 -7.39 -0.07 -8.32
N ALA A 54 -7.49 -0.81 -7.21
CA ALA A 54 -6.86 -2.12 -7.06
C ALA A 54 -7.41 -3.12 -8.09
N LEU A 55 -8.73 -3.19 -8.24
CA LEU A 55 -9.40 -4.04 -9.23
C LEU A 55 -9.00 -3.66 -10.66
N LYS A 56 -9.02 -2.39 -10.99
CA LYS A 56 -8.65 -1.92 -12.34
C LYS A 56 -7.23 -2.36 -12.69
N LYS A 57 -6.27 -2.13 -11.79
CA LYS A 57 -4.87 -2.55 -12.01
C LYS A 57 -4.75 -4.05 -12.19
N ALA A 58 -5.37 -4.85 -11.33
CA ALA A 58 -5.29 -6.30 -11.41
C ALA A 58 -5.93 -6.84 -12.69
N ILE A 59 -7.11 -6.34 -13.07
CA ILE A 59 -7.84 -6.78 -14.27
C ILE A 59 -7.04 -6.42 -15.54
N GLU A 60 -6.59 -5.19 -15.67
CA GLU A 60 -5.86 -4.75 -16.88
C GLU A 60 -4.54 -5.50 -17.04
N ILE A 61 -3.76 -5.67 -15.98
CA ILE A 61 -2.49 -6.41 -16.02
C ILE A 61 -2.70 -7.90 -16.25
N SER A 62 -3.66 -8.52 -15.56
CA SER A 62 -3.99 -9.94 -15.76
C SER A 62 -4.44 -10.21 -17.19
N THR A 63 -5.27 -9.33 -17.74
CA THR A 63 -5.77 -9.46 -19.13
C THR A 63 -4.63 -9.29 -20.13
N TYR A 64 -3.74 -8.29 -19.92
CA TYR A 64 -2.64 -8.02 -20.84
C TYR A 64 -1.61 -9.15 -20.88
N LEU A 65 -1.24 -9.67 -19.70
CA LEU A 65 -0.21 -10.71 -19.60
C LEU A 65 -0.75 -12.15 -19.64
N ASN A 66 -2.07 -12.30 -19.52
CA ASN A 66 -2.75 -13.61 -19.35
C ASN A 66 -2.14 -14.41 -18.18
N MET A 67 -1.90 -13.74 -17.06
CA MET A 67 -1.29 -14.28 -15.83
C MET A 67 -2.08 -13.81 -14.60
N PRO A 68 -2.00 -14.55 -13.47
CA PRO A 68 -2.49 -14.04 -12.21
C PRO A 68 -1.84 -12.70 -11.90
N ALA A 69 -2.63 -11.69 -11.50
CA ALA A 69 -2.14 -10.37 -11.12
C ALA A 69 -2.73 -9.92 -9.79
N LEU A 70 -1.90 -9.31 -8.97
CA LEU A 70 -2.28 -8.66 -7.73
C LEU A 70 -2.20 -7.16 -7.91
N GLY A 71 -3.36 -6.50 -7.90
CA GLY A 71 -3.46 -5.05 -7.80
C GLY A 71 -3.49 -4.62 -6.35
N ASP A 72 -2.82 -3.53 -6.03
CA ASP A 72 -2.94 -2.88 -4.74
C ASP A 72 -3.22 -1.39 -4.93
N ASP A 73 -4.10 -0.86 -4.09
CA ASP A 73 -4.18 0.57 -3.87
C ASP A 73 -4.14 0.84 -2.37
N SER A 74 -3.26 1.74 -1.98
CA SER A 74 -2.96 2.05 -0.61
C SER A 74 -2.87 3.55 -0.43
N GLY A 75 -3.24 4.01 0.74
CA GLY A 75 -3.14 5.42 1.05
C GLY A 75 -3.29 5.70 2.53
N LEU A 76 -3.12 6.98 2.85
CA LEU A 76 -3.27 7.53 4.19
C LEU A 76 -4.60 8.29 4.27
N GLU A 77 -5.40 7.98 5.27
CA GLU A 77 -6.60 8.73 5.62
C GLU A 77 -6.37 9.45 6.94
N VAL A 78 -6.57 10.76 6.97
CA VAL A 78 -6.43 11.60 8.17
C VAL A 78 -7.78 12.17 8.54
N ASP A 79 -8.23 11.92 9.77
CA ASP A 79 -9.58 12.29 10.22
C ASP A 79 -9.82 13.80 10.20
N ALA A 80 -8.84 14.60 10.65
CA ALA A 80 -8.92 16.06 10.61
C ALA A 80 -8.96 16.66 9.20
N LEU A 81 -8.62 15.88 8.18
CA LEU A 81 -8.68 16.26 6.77
C LEU A 81 -9.82 15.56 6.02
N GLU A 82 -10.82 15.05 6.75
CA GLU A 82 -11.97 14.35 6.16
C GLU A 82 -11.59 13.16 5.26
N GLY A 83 -10.55 12.43 5.68
CA GLY A 83 -10.04 11.26 4.96
C GLY A 83 -8.99 11.55 3.88
N ARG A 84 -8.67 12.84 3.62
CA ARG A 84 -7.57 13.15 2.71
C ARG A 84 -6.22 12.81 3.34
N PRO A 85 -5.17 12.48 2.57
CA PRO A 85 -5.11 12.44 1.10
C PRO A 85 -5.82 11.25 0.43
N GLY A 86 -6.13 10.14 1.14
CA GLY A 86 -6.89 9.01 0.61
C GLY A 86 -6.27 8.41 -0.66
N VAL A 87 -7.05 8.24 -1.71
CA VAL A 87 -6.58 7.70 -3.01
C VAL A 87 -5.54 8.60 -3.70
N TYR A 88 -5.41 9.86 -3.28
CA TYR A 88 -4.44 10.83 -3.80
C TYR A 88 -3.12 10.86 -3.02
N SER A 89 -2.89 9.90 -2.13
CA SER A 89 -1.73 9.89 -1.22
C SER A 89 -0.39 10.02 -1.95
N ALA A 90 -0.20 9.32 -3.05
CA ALA A 90 1.06 9.36 -3.81
C ALA A 90 1.31 10.71 -4.53
N ARG A 91 0.26 11.49 -4.80
CA ARG A 91 0.30 12.76 -5.53
C ARG A 91 -0.32 13.92 -4.75
N PHE A 92 -0.32 13.84 -3.44
CA PHE A 92 -0.94 14.85 -2.57
C PHE A 92 -0.35 16.25 -2.75
N ALA A 93 0.96 16.34 -2.95
CA ALA A 93 1.66 17.61 -3.23
C ALA A 93 1.83 17.90 -4.74
N GLY A 94 1.33 17.04 -5.62
CA GLY A 94 1.41 17.16 -7.08
C GLY A 94 1.69 15.82 -7.75
N GLU A 95 1.50 15.74 -9.07
CA GLU A 95 1.64 14.49 -9.83
C GLU A 95 3.06 13.88 -9.73
N ASP A 96 4.09 14.72 -9.72
CA ASP A 96 5.49 14.28 -9.62
C ASP A 96 6.08 14.51 -8.21
N ALA A 97 5.23 14.59 -7.19
CA ALA A 97 5.67 14.87 -5.84
C ALA A 97 6.50 13.71 -5.25
N THR A 98 7.58 14.06 -4.55
CA THR A 98 8.32 13.12 -3.72
C THR A 98 7.56 12.79 -2.44
N ASP A 99 7.92 11.68 -1.80
CA ASP A 99 7.38 11.31 -0.49
C ASP A 99 7.55 12.46 0.53
N GLU A 100 8.71 13.11 0.53
CA GLU A 100 9.00 14.24 1.40
C GLU A 100 8.08 15.44 1.14
N GLN A 101 7.83 15.78 -0.11
CA GLN A 101 6.91 16.86 -0.47
C GLN A 101 5.48 16.54 -0.01
N ASN A 102 5.05 15.29 -0.14
CA ASN A 102 3.74 14.85 0.29
C ASN A 102 3.57 14.95 1.82
N TRP A 103 4.50 14.40 2.63
CA TRP A 103 4.34 14.48 4.07
C TRP A 103 4.63 15.89 4.63
N ARG A 104 5.47 16.71 3.98
CA ARG A 104 5.62 18.13 4.34
C ARG A 104 4.33 18.92 4.14
N LYS A 105 3.63 18.70 3.03
CA LYS A 105 2.30 19.28 2.78
C LYS A 105 1.31 18.84 3.86
N LEU A 106 1.29 17.55 4.18
CA LEU A 106 0.44 17.02 5.25
C LEU A 106 0.68 17.71 6.59
N LEU A 107 1.94 17.84 7.02
CA LEU A 107 2.30 18.50 8.27
C LEU A 107 1.86 19.97 8.27
N LYS A 108 1.99 20.66 7.14
CA LYS A 108 1.56 22.04 6.99
C LYS A 108 0.03 22.17 7.11
N GLU A 109 -0.75 21.31 6.48
CA GLU A 109 -2.21 21.33 6.59
C GLU A 109 -2.71 20.98 8.00
N LEU A 110 -1.90 20.27 8.80
CA LEU A 110 -2.20 19.91 10.18
C LEU A 110 -1.57 20.84 11.22
N GLU A 111 -0.94 21.94 10.83
CA GLU A 111 -0.17 22.81 11.73
C GLU A 111 -1.00 23.26 12.94
N GLU A 112 -2.23 23.70 12.72
CA GLU A 112 -3.16 24.18 13.75
C GLU A 112 -4.01 23.07 14.39
N VAL A 113 -3.86 21.82 13.94
CA VAL A 113 -4.62 20.68 14.47
C VAL A 113 -3.95 20.15 15.73
N SER A 114 -4.72 19.99 16.81
CA SER A 114 -4.24 19.45 18.09
C SER A 114 -3.76 18.00 17.95
N THR A 115 -2.85 17.57 18.81
CA THR A 115 -2.31 16.21 18.77
C THR A 115 -3.39 15.13 18.90
N GLN A 116 -4.41 15.38 19.70
CA GLN A 116 -5.53 14.44 19.90
C GLN A 116 -6.42 14.27 18.67
N GLU A 117 -6.43 15.25 17.76
CA GLU A 117 -7.26 15.25 16.55
C GLU A 117 -6.50 14.80 15.30
N ARG A 118 -5.24 14.38 15.44
CA ARG A 118 -4.38 13.93 14.33
C ARG A 118 -4.48 12.42 14.06
N THR A 119 -5.58 11.79 14.47
CA THR A 119 -5.78 10.36 14.20
C THR A 119 -5.87 10.09 12.72
N ALA A 120 -5.25 9.00 12.31
CA ALA A 120 -5.11 8.61 10.92
C ALA A 120 -4.98 7.09 10.79
N ARG A 121 -5.09 6.60 9.57
CA ARG A 121 -4.81 5.20 9.24
C ARG A 121 -4.20 5.06 7.88
N PHE A 122 -3.30 4.12 7.76
CA PHE A 122 -2.96 3.56 6.45
C PHE A 122 -4.01 2.52 6.07
N ARG A 123 -4.46 2.57 4.82
CA ARG A 123 -5.31 1.55 4.21
C ARG A 123 -4.63 0.88 3.05
N CYS A 124 -4.91 -0.41 2.89
CA CYS A 124 -4.54 -1.18 1.71
C CYS A 124 -5.73 -2.00 1.25
N THR A 125 -6.04 -1.92 -0.03
CA THR A 125 -6.94 -2.86 -0.70
C THR A 125 -6.13 -3.65 -1.71
N LEU A 126 -6.27 -4.97 -1.66
CA LEU A 126 -5.68 -5.92 -2.61
C LEU A 126 -6.79 -6.51 -3.48
N ALA A 127 -6.51 -6.65 -4.75
CA ALA A 127 -7.35 -7.39 -5.69
C ALA A 127 -6.50 -8.43 -6.41
N LEU A 128 -6.84 -9.70 -6.23
CA LEU A 128 -6.23 -10.81 -6.96
C LEU A 128 -7.15 -11.21 -8.11
N VAL A 129 -6.63 -11.17 -9.31
CA VAL A 129 -7.32 -11.62 -10.52
C VAL A 129 -6.54 -12.79 -11.11
N ILE A 130 -7.23 -13.92 -11.24
CA ILE A 130 -6.72 -15.12 -11.92
C ILE A 130 -7.50 -15.26 -13.23
N PRO A 131 -6.84 -15.44 -14.39
CA PRO A 131 -7.55 -15.56 -15.65
C PRO A 131 -8.64 -16.64 -15.61
N GLY A 132 -9.88 -16.25 -15.90
CA GLY A 132 -11.04 -17.16 -15.90
C GLY A 132 -11.73 -17.36 -14.56
N GLU A 133 -11.27 -16.68 -13.49
CA GLU A 133 -11.88 -16.72 -12.16
C GLU A 133 -12.43 -15.34 -11.76
N GLU A 134 -13.35 -15.33 -10.80
CA GLU A 134 -13.86 -14.09 -10.21
C GLU A 134 -12.76 -13.40 -9.37
N PRO A 135 -12.67 -12.06 -9.40
CA PRO A 135 -11.71 -11.33 -8.59
C PRO A 135 -11.91 -11.55 -7.08
N ILE A 136 -10.80 -11.66 -6.36
CA ILE A 136 -10.80 -11.75 -4.91
C ILE A 136 -10.25 -10.44 -4.34
N VAL A 137 -11.00 -9.83 -3.42
CA VAL A 137 -10.63 -8.56 -2.79
C VAL A 137 -10.41 -8.75 -1.30
N SER A 138 -9.36 -8.15 -0.78
CA SER A 138 -9.08 -8.08 0.66
C SER A 138 -8.64 -6.68 1.08
N THR A 139 -8.82 -6.36 2.35
CA THR A 139 -8.48 -5.05 2.90
C THR A 139 -7.70 -5.16 4.20
N GLY A 140 -6.90 -4.15 4.48
CA GLY A 140 -6.20 -4.03 5.76
C GLY A 140 -6.00 -2.57 6.13
N ALA A 141 -5.97 -2.29 7.42
CA ALA A 141 -5.71 -0.96 7.96
C ALA A 141 -4.73 -1.02 9.13
N CYS A 142 -3.95 0.04 9.28
CA CYS A 142 -3.10 0.28 10.44
C CYS A 142 -3.42 1.65 11.02
N GLU A 143 -3.96 1.67 12.23
CA GLU A 143 -4.32 2.91 12.93
C GLU A 143 -3.10 3.57 13.55
N GLY A 144 -3.08 4.89 13.57
CA GLY A 144 -2.02 5.68 14.15
C GLY A 144 -2.37 7.15 14.29
N VAL A 145 -1.35 7.96 14.47
CA VAL A 145 -1.46 9.41 14.67
C VAL A 145 -0.39 10.11 13.84
N ILE A 146 -0.73 11.22 13.21
CA ILE A 146 0.26 12.02 12.49
C ILE A 146 1.06 12.85 13.50
N ALA A 147 2.35 12.60 13.56
CA ALA A 147 3.29 13.33 14.41
C ALA A 147 3.51 14.77 13.89
N ARG A 148 4.13 15.61 14.71
CA ARG A 148 4.46 16.99 14.32
C ARG A 148 5.76 17.09 13.53
N GLU A 149 6.65 16.13 13.73
CA GLU A 149 7.97 16.09 13.10
C GLU A 149 8.27 14.70 12.57
N PRO A 150 9.02 14.58 11.45
CA PRO A 150 9.42 13.29 10.91
C PRO A 150 10.49 12.64 11.78
N LYS A 151 10.47 11.30 11.85
CA LYS A 151 11.50 10.49 12.51
C LYS A 151 11.61 9.13 11.84
N GLY A 152 12.85 8.65 11.71
CA GLY A 152 13.16 7.37 11.07
C GLY A 152 13.43 7.50 9.58
N THR A 153 14.03 6.47 9.02
CA THR A 153 14.50 6.45 7.62
C THR A 153 14.11 5.19 6.85
N ASN A 154 13.44 4.25 7.52
CA ASN A 154 12.99 3.02 6.89
C ASN A 154 11.65 3.24 6.17
N GLY A 155 11.32 2.33 5.27
CA GLY A 155 10.06 2.38 4.54
C GLY A 155 10.01 3.45 3.46
N PHE A 156 8.82 3.99 3.21
CA PHE A 156 8.54 4.98 2.16
C PHE A 156 7.23 5.74 2.44
N GLY A 157 6.86 6.66 1.58
CA GLY A 157 5.62 7.43 1.70
C GLY A 157 5.58 8.29 2.96
N TYR A 158 4.50 8.17 3.71
CA TYR A 158 4.26 8.94 4.94
C TYR A 158 4.83 8.28 6.20
N ASP A 159 5.58 7.19 6.07
CA ASP A 159 6.12 6.43 7.21
C ASP A 159 6.87 7.30 8.23
N PRO A 160 7.66 8.33 7.83
CA PRO A 160 8.37 9.18 8.78
C PRO A 160 7.48 9.99 9.72
N VAL A 161 6.24 10.27 9.36
CA VAL A 161 5.31 11.11 10.13
C VAL A 161 4.15 10.32 10.75
N PHE A 162 4.09 9.02 10.50
CA PHE A 162 3.05 8.14 11.02
C PHE A 162 3.50 7.46 12.31
N TYR A 163 2.93 7.91 13.44
CA TYR A 163 3.22 7.39 14.76
C TYR A 163 2.27 6.26 15.14
N ILE A 164 2.83 5.20 15.70
CA ILE A 164 2.11 3.99 16.14
C ILE A 164 2.12 3.95 17.66
N PRO A 165 1.03 4.35 18.34
CA PRO A 165 1.00 4.45 19.79
C PRO A 165 1.33 3.15 20.51
N SER A 166 0.88 2.01 20.00
CA SER A 166 1.12 0.69 20.61
C SER A 166 2.59 0.26 20.62
N MET A 167 3.43 0.86 19.80
CA MET A 167 4.86 0.56 19.68
C MET A 167 5.76 1.69 20.16
N ASP A 168 5.19 2.86 20.42
CA ASP A 168 5.93 4.11 20.72
C ASP A 168 7.01 4.41 19.67
N LYS A 169 6.68 4.20 18.40
CA LYS A 169 7.58 4.40 17.24
C LYS A 169 6.83 5.01 16.06
N MET A 170 7.58 5.75 15.21
CA MET A 170 7.12 6.03 13.86
C MET A 170 7.21 4.76 13.00
N MET A 171 6.35 4.66 11.99
CA MET A 171 6.43 3.57 11.02
C MET A 171 7.82 3.47 10.38
N ALA A 172 8.47 4.63 10.11
CA ALA A 172 9.82 4.68 9.54
C ALA A 172 10.95 4.28 10.51
N GLU A 173 10.65 4.04 11.77
CA GLU A 173 11.61 3.51 12.76
C GLU A 173 11.54 1.97 12.87
N LEU A 174 10.52 1.35 12.26
CA LEU A 174 10.36 -0.10 12.31
C LEU A 174 11.32 -0.81 11.36
N MET A 175 11.85 -1.92 11.82
CA MET A 175 12.51 -2.87 10.91
C MET A 175 11.47 -3.52 10.00
N PRO A 176 11.85 -3.99 8.80
CA PRO A 176 10.91 -4.63 7.87
C PRO A 176 10.11 -5.77 8.50
N GLU A 177 10.71 -6.56 9.36
CA GLU A 177 10.06 -7.68 10.06
C GLU A 177 8.99 -7.19 11.03
N GLU A 178 9.24 -6.12 11.77
CA GLU A 178 8.26 -5.48 12.66
C GLU A 178 7.08 -4.91 11.85
N LYS A 179 7.38 -4.20 10.76
CA LYS A 179 6.38 -3.60 9.87
C LYS A 179 5.47 -4.66 9.24
N ASN A 180 6.03 -5.80 8.80
CA ASN A 180 5.28 -6.91 8.21
C ASN A 180 4.27 -7.56 9.18
N GLN A 181 4.40 -7.36 10.48
CA GLN A 181 3.46 -7.90 11.47
C GLN A 181 2.22 -7.01 11.67
N ILE A 182 2.34 -5.71 11.42
CA ILE A 182 1.32 -4.73 11.82
C ILE A 182 0.80 -3.86 10.68
N SER A 183 1.49 -3.81 9.54
CA SER A 183 1.16 -2.89 8.46
C SER A 183 -0.20 -3.21 7.81
N HIS A 184 -0.79 -2.20 7.20
CA HIS A 184 -1.99 -2.31 6.39
C HIS A 184 -1.86 -3.36 5.28
N ARG A 185 -0.68 -3.43 4.59
CA ARG A 185 -0.42 -4.46 3.56
C ARG A 185 -0.33 -5.85 4.14
N ALA A 186 0.36 -6.00 5.29
CA ALA A 186 0.46 -7.29 5.97
C ALA A 186 -0.93 -7.82 6.34
N ARG A 187 -1.80 -6.97 6.88
CA ARG A 187 -3.18 -7.34 7.25
C ARG A 187 -4.04 -7.68 6.03
N ALA A 188 -3.96 -6.88 4.98
CA ALA A 188 -4.67 -7.16 3.73
C ALA A 188 -4.19 -8.48 3.10
N MET A 189 -2.87 -8.73 3.10
CA MET A 189 -2.29 -9.97 2.59
C MET A 189 -2.70 -11.18 3.42
N GLN A 190 -2.68 -11.06 4.75
CA GLN A 190 -3.14 -12.15 5.64
C GLN A 190 -4.59 -12.52 5.32
N GLN A 191 -5.48 -11.55 5.18
CA GLN A 191 -6.86 -11.78 4.81
C GLN A 191 -6.97 -12.45 3.43
N LEU A 192 -6.21 -11.97 2.44
CA LEU A 192 -6.19 -12.57 1.10
C LEU A 192 -5.77 -14.04 1.16
N LEU A 193 -4.70 -14.35 1.88
CA LEU A 193 -4.17 -15.71 2.01
C LEU A 193 -5.14 -16.65 2.74
N GLU A 194 -5.97 -16.15 3.65
CA GLU A 194 -7.04 -16.92 4.28
C GLU A 194 -8.16 -17.29 3.31
N ILE A 195 -8.48 -16.41 2.35
CA ILE A 195 -9.53 -16.65 1.34
C ILE A 195 -9.08 -17.67 0.30
N ILE A 196 -7.80 -17.65 -0.09
CA ILE A 196 -7.26 -18.47 -1.20
C ILE A 196 -6.62 -19.80 -0.76
N LYS A 197 -6.74 -20.15 0.51
CA LYS A 197 -6.32 -21.48 1.05
C LYS A 197 -7.31 -22.59 0.56
#